data_49700cd2be97d918c597ba08ade8bbbb
#
_entry.id   49700cd2be97d918c597ba08ade8bbbb
#
_cell.length_a   1.000
_cell.length_b   1.000
_cell.length_c   1.000
_cell.angle_alpha   90.00
_cell.angle_beta   90.00
_cell.angle_gamma   90.00
#
_symmetry.space_group_name_H-M   'P 1'
#
loop_
_entity.id
_entity.type
_entity.pdbx_description
1 polymer ?
#
loop_
_entity_poly.entity_id
_entity_poly.type
_entity_poly.pdbx_seq_one_letter_code
_entity_poly.pdbx_strand_id
1 'polypeptide(L)'
;MAEKGNFMIDLSVLYRNTQKYFDHALEPYGIGWGQLMFLFVIYENEGVTMQEVTRISEVDKGTTTKSMQKLLDQGYVVSRADEKDKRVKRLYTTEKSGEIMNTLYEFRSAYRTSVFDGIDGDGFEAMMAKTCENSRNIVLPSFHDLRIGGLQKVTLLDYPGKLAATVFTAGCSFKCPFCHNRDLVFVPEDYAFLDPDEIFAYLHKRKGILDGVCISGGEPLVQPDLLPFIEKIKQMGFLVKLDTNGYEPDRLKDVVHSGLVDYVAMDLKNCKEKYAVTCGMQASVFQLDRIEESVSFLLEGHVDYEFRTTVVKELHTREDLLAAASWIRGAKHYYLQQFHDSGTLIQEGYHGYDAQQMEALCETVRTIIPQTQLRGVKGENDVQCH
;
A
#
# COMPACT_ATOMS: atom_id res chain seq x y z
N MET A 1 10.84 -40.12 10.69
CA MET A 1 10.39 -39.04 9.77
C MET A 1 11.60 -38.17 9.53
N ALA A 2 12.09 -38.10 8.30
CA ALA A 2 13.14 -37.14 7.97
C ALA A 2 12.57 -35.72 8.27
N GLU A 3 13.29 -34.96 9.10
CA GLU A 3 12.97 -33.54 9.30
C GLU A 3 12.93 -32.87 7.91
N LYS A 4 11.80 -32.30 7.55
CA LYS A 4 11.70 -31.50 6.34
C LYS A 4 12.66 -30.31 6.52
N GLY A 5 13.74 -30.26 5.74
CA GLY A 5 14.67 -29.14 5.73
C GLY A 5 13.89 -27.82 5.57
N ASN A 6 14.31 -26.79 6.29
CA ASN A 6 13.73 -25.45 6.14
C ASN A 6 14.54 -24.73 5.05
N PHE A 7 13.97 -24.64 3.85
CA PHE A 7 14.60 -24.00 2.69
C PHE A 7 15.28 -22.65 3.01
N MET A 8 14.62 -21.78 3.79
CA MET A 8 15.17 -20.47 4.13
C MET A 8 16.38 -20.54 5.05
N ILE A 9 16.37 -21.49 6.00
CA ILE A 9 17.50 -21.71 6.91
C ILE A 9 18.66 -22.32 6.13
N ASP A 10 18.40 -23.33 5.31
CA ASP A 10 19.41 -24.05 4.54
C ASP A 10 20.11 -23.13 3.53
N LEU A 11 19.33 -22.28 2.82
CA LEU A 11 19.85 -21.24 1.93
C LEU A 11 20.75 -20.25 2.69
N SER A 12 20.32 -19.81 3.86
CA SER A 12 21.08 -18.89 4.70
C SER A 12 22.38 -19.53 5.26
N VAL A 13 22.34 -20.82 5.61
CA VAL A 13 23.53 -21.57 6.05
C VAL A 13 24.51 -21.73 4.90
N LEU A 14 24.04 -22.15 3.73
CA LEU A 14 24.88 -22.31 2.54
C LEU A 14 25.57 -20.97 2.19
N TYR A 15 24.83 -19.88 2.12
CA TYR A 15 25.37 -18.55 1.83
C TYR A 15 26.46 -18.14 2.83
N ARG A 16 26.23 -18.26 4.15
CA ARG A 16 27.21 -17.88 5.17
C ARG A 16 28.46 -18.75 5.14
N ASN A 17 28.35 -20.05 4.87
CA ASN A 17 29.51 -20.94 4.80
C ASN A 17 30.31 -20.67 3.53
N THR A 18 29.66 -20.40 2.40
CA THR A 18 30.29 -19.94 1.17
C THR A 18 31.08 -18.66 1.41
N GLN A 19 30.48 -17.67 2.03
CA GLN A 19 31.13 -16.41 2.38
C GLN A 19 32.36 -16.62 3.25
N LYS A 20 32.25 -17.39 4.33
CA LYS A 20 33.40 -17.70 5.24
C LYS A 20 34.54 -18.35 4.51
N TYR A 21 34.26 -19.31 3.63
CA TYR A 21 35.29 -20.00 2.85
C TYR A 21 36.06 -19.01 1.98
N PHE A 22 35.37 -18.20 1.20
CA PHE A 22 36.01 -17.24 0.31
C PHE A 22 36.65 -16.07 1.04
N ASP A 23 36.10 -15.57 2.14
CA ASP A 23 36.74 -14.54 2.94
C ASP A 23 38.10 -15.03 3.49
N HIS A 24 38.17 -16.28 3.96
CA HIS A 24 39.44 -16.90 4.41
C HIS A 24 40.42 -17.10 3.25
N ALA A 25 39.98 -17.64 2.13
CA ALA A 25 40.80 -17.84 0.95
C ALA A 25 41.34 -16.54 0.33
N LEU A 26 40.61 -15.44 0.47
CA LEU A 26 40.92 -14.14 -0.09
C LEU A 26 41.71 -13.22 0.86
N GLU A 27 41.86 -13.61 2.13
CA GLU A 27 42.57 -12.83 3.14
C GLU A 27 43.99 -12.40 2.70
N PRO A 28 44.81 -13.27 2.09
CA PRO A 28 46.15 -12.87 1.61
C PRO A 28 46.15 -11.79 0.52
N TYR A 29 45.07 -11.64 -0.17
CA TYR A 29 44.91 -10.69 -1.28
C TYR A 29 44.25 -9.38 -0.84
N GLY A 30 43.84 -9.27 0.43
CA GLY A 30 43.18 -8.06 0.97
C GLY A 30 41.80 -7.77 0.42
N ILE A 31 41.20 -8.71 -0.32
CA ILE A 31 39.82 -8.63 -0.81
C ILE A 31 38.92 -9.62 -0.07
N GLY A 32 37.64 -9.48 -0.08
CA GLY A 32 36.70 -10.39 0.54
C GLY A 32 35.60 -10.80 -0.45
N TRP A 33 34.70 -11.64 0.01
CA TRP A 33 33.57 -12.14 -0.76
C TRP A 33 32.81 -11.04 -1.53
N GLY A 34 32.54 -9.89 -0.86
CA GLY A 34 31.81 -8.76 -1.47
C GLY A 34 32.55 -8.09 -2.63
N GLN A 35 33.88 -8.30 -2.79
CA GLN A 35 34.67 -7.79 -3.91
C GLN A 35 34.89 -8.86 -4.99
N LEU A 36 34.98 -10.13 -4.58
CA LEU A 36 35.25 -11.26 -5.48
C LEU A 36 34.22 -11.31 -6.63
N MET A 37 32.93 -11.20 -6.32
CA MET A 37 31.86 -11.27 -7.32
C MET A 37 32.00 -10.18 -8.39
N PHE A 38 32.34 -8.96 -7.98
CA PHE A 38 32.55 -7.86 -8.91
C PHE A 38 33.82 -8.04 -9.75
N LEU A 39 34.87 -8.59 -9.15
CA LEU A 39 36.10 -8.86 -9.87
C LEU A 39 35.87 -9.89 -10.98
N PHE A 40 35.13 -10.97 -10.73
CA PHE A 40 34.72 -11.94 -11.76
C PHE A 40 33.88 -11.28 -12.85
N VAL A 41 32.89 -10.47 -12.48
CA VAL A 41 32.03 -9.79 -13.47
C VAL A 41 32.87 -8.92 -14.42
N ILE A 42 33.86 -8.18 -13.92
CA ILE A 42 34.69 -7.32 -14.76
C ILE A 42 35.65 -8.14 -15.59
N TYR A 43 36.29 -9.16 -15.00
CA TYR A 43 37.25 -10.02 -15.72
C TYR A 43 36.61 -10.78 -16.88
N GLU A 44 35.40 -11.28 -16.68
CA GLU A 44 34.63 -11.97 -17.73
C GLU A 44 34.00 -11.01 -18.76
N ASN A 45 33.93 -9.68 -18.44
CA ASN A 45 33.30 -8.67 -19.28
C ASN A 45 34.14 -7.38 -19.29
N GLU A 46 35.37 -7.42 -19.79
CA GLU A 46 36.26 -6.27 -19.83
C GLU A 46 35.63 -5.06 -20.55
N GLY A 47 35.78 -3.89 -19.97
CA GLY A 47 35.22 -2.65 -20.53
C GLY A 47 33.79 -2.34 -20.13
N VAL A 48 33.23 -3.06 -19.17
CA VAL A 48 31.88 -2.77 -18.62
C VAL A 48 31.89 -1.42 -17.86
N THR A 49 30.73 -0.79 -17.85
CA THR A 49 30.47 0.40 -17.03
C THR A 49 30.04 0.00 -15.63
N MET A 50 30.10 0.93 -14.66
CA MET A 50 29.57 0.72 -13.31
C MET A 50 28.09 0.30 -13.31
N GLN A 51 27.29 0.86 -14.21
CA GLN A 51 25.87 0.53 -14.35
C GLN A 51 25.66 -0.91 -14.84
N GLU A 52 26.49 -1.35 -15.81
CA GLU A 52 26.45 -2.74 -16.30
C GLU A 52 26.87 -3.71 -15.22
N VAL A 53 27.90 -3.39 -14.44
CA VAL A 53 28.31 -4.23 -13.27
C VAL A 53 27.16 -4.36 -12.28
N THR A 54 26.50 -3.26 -11.90
CA THR A 54 25.31 -3.26 -11.01
C THR A 54 24.21 -4.16 -11.56
N ARG A 55 23.92 -4.07 -12.87
CA ARG A 55 22.89 -4.87 -13.53
C ARG A 55 23.23 -6.36 -13.60
N ILE A 56 24.50 -6.70 -13.92
CA ILE A 56 24.95 -8.11 -14.03
C ILE A 56 24.98 -8.78 -12.65
N SER A 57 25.47 -8.07 -11.65
CA SER A 57 25.58 -8.60 -10.29
C SER A 57 24.26 -8.58 -9.50
N GLU A 58 23.25 -7.86 -9.99
CA GLU A 58 21.96 -7.65 -9.31
C GLU A 58 22.09 -7.10 -7.87
N VAL A 59 23.12 -6.30 -7.63
CA VAL A 59 23.42 -5.68 -6.32
C VAL A 59 23.07 -4.19 -6.41
N ASP A 60 22.59 -3.62 -5.29
CA ASP A 60 22.25 -2.20 -5.25
C ASP A 60 23.45 -1.29 -5.55
N LYS A 61 23.15 -0.07 -6.06
CA LYS A 61 24.17 0.90 -6.49
C LYS A 61 25.14 1.29 -5.37
N GLY A 62 24.66 1.39 -4.13
CA GLY A 62 25.48 1.79 -2.97
C GLY A 62 26.53 0.76 -2.64
N THR A 63 26.14 -0.51 -2.56
CA THR A 63 27.02 -1.66 -2.31
C THR A 63 27.98 -1.86 -3.47
N THR A 64 27.51 -1.81 -4.72
CA THR A 64 28.37 -1.86 -5.91
C THR A 64 29.44 -0.78 -5.87
N THR A 65 29.09 0.47 -5.58
CA THR A 65 30.04 1.59 -5.52
C THR A 65 31.09 1.39 -4.45
N LYS A 66 30.72 0.97 -3.23
CA LYS A 66 31.67 0.73 -2.13
C LYS A 66 32.66 -0.39 -2.45
N SER A 67 32.16 -1.52 -2.96
CA SER A 67 33.00 -2.67 -3.33
C SER A 67 33.93 -2.32 -4.49
N MET A 68 33.43 -1.61 -5.47
CA MET A 68 34.22 -1.16 -6.62
C MET A 68 35.32 -0.19 -6.22
N GLN A 69 35.01 0.78 -5.33
CA GLN A 69 36.02 1.72 -4.83
C GLN A 69 37.18 0.96 -4.17
N LYS A 70 36.88 -0.07 -3.37
CA LYS A 70 37.91 -0.89 -2.74
C LYS A 70 38.79 -1.62 -3.76
N LEU A 71 38.21 -2.16 -4.84
CA LEU A 71 38.96 -2.82 -5.93
C LEU A 71 39.84 -1.85 -6.69
N LEU A 72 39.35 -0.60 -6.92
CA LEU A 72 40.13 0.47 -7.53
C LEU A 72 41.30 0.91 -6.64
N ASP A 73 41.04 1.15 -5.35
CA ASP A 73 42.06 1.59 -4.38
C ASP A 73 43.15 0.53 -4.17
N GLN A 74 42.79 -0.73 -4.27
CA GLN A 74 43.74 -1.85 -4.15
C GLN A 74 44.45 -2.19 -5.48
N GLY A 75 44.10 -1.52 -6.57
CA GLY A 75 44.69 -1.68 -7.87
C GLY A 75 44.36 -2.99 -8.59
N TYR A 76 43.25 -3.65 -8.24
CA TYR A 76 42.73 -4.81 -8.97
C TYR A 76 41.93 -4.41 -10.20
N VAL A 77 41.30 -3.24 -10.17
CA VAL A 77 40.51 -2.69 -11.27
C VAL A 77 41.02 -1.29 -11.62
N VAL A 78 40.95 -0.92 -12.88
CA VAL A 78 41.26 0.40 -13.38
C VAL A 78 40.06 0.94 -14.16
N SER A 79 39.80 2.24 -14.01
CA SER A 79 38.76 2.94 -14.75
C SER A 79 39.38 3.79 -15.87
N ARG A 80 38.92 3.60 -17.11
CA ARG A 80 39.34 4.38 -18.28
C ARG A 80 38.17 5.09 -18.92
N ALA A 81 38.41 6.29 -19.49
CA ALA A 81 37.36 6.96 -20.26
C ALA A 81 37.12 6.21 -21.58
N ASP A 82 35.87 6.10 -21.96
CA ASP A 82 35.47 5.51 -23.26
C ASP A 82 36.05 6.35 -24.41
N GLU A 83 36.47 5.70 -25.48
CA GLU A 83 37.09 6.37 -26.62
C GLU A 83 36.09 7.27 -27.37
N LYS A 84 34.83 6.86 -27.44
CA LYS A 84 33.78 7.58 -28.18
C LYS A 84 33.07 8.63 -27.33
N ASP A 85 32.82 8.35 -26.05
CA ASP A 85 32.23 9.33 -25.10
C ASP A 85 33.06 9.39 -23.80
N LYS A 86 33.93 10.39 -23.71
CA LYS A 86 34.83 10.58 -22.56
C LYS A 86 34.12 10.80 -21.21
N ARG A 87 32.82 11.02 -21.22
CA ARG A 87 31.98 11.09 -19.99
C ARG A 87 31.68 9.71 -19.41
N VAL A 88 31.72 8.68 -20.24
CA VAL A 88 31.52 7.29 -19.85
C VAL A 88 32.84 6.71 -19.34
N LYS A 89 32.81 6.09 -18.18
CA LYS A 89 33.96 5.38 -17.59
C LYS A 89 33.75 3.87 -17.73
N ARG A 90 34.75 3.20 -18.28
CA ARG A 90 34.78 1.75 -18.43
C ARG A 90 35.79 1.14 -17.46
N LEU A 91 35.46 -0.01 -16.93
CA LEU A 91 36.24 -0.78 -15.94
C LEU A 91 36.99 -1.92 -16.63
N TYR A 92 38.22 -2.07 -16.22
CA TYR A 92 39.10 -3.13 -16.71
C TYR A 92 39.85 -3.75 -15.54
N THR A 93 40.16 -5.05 -15.63
CA THR A 93 41.10 -5.67 -14.68
C THR A 93 42.52 -5.21 -14.97
N THR A 94 43.39 -5.35 -13.98
CA THR A 94 44.81 -5.03 -14.10
C THR A 94 45.63 -6.31 -14.18
N GLU A 95 46.95 -6.19 -14.47
CA GLU A 95 47.89 -7.29 -14.43
C GLU A 95 47.89 -8.02 -13.08
N LYS A 96 47.76 -7.23 -11.98
CA LYS A 96 47.63 -7.76 -10.61
C LYS A 96 46.40 -8.65 -10.46
N SER A 97 45.28 -8.35 -11.12
CA SER A 97 44.12 -9.22 -11.12
C SER A 97 44.40 -10.49 -11.93
N GLY A 98 45.02 -10.36 -13.10
CA GLY A 98 45.38 -11.53 -13.93
C GLY A 98 46.24 -12.54 -13.19
N GLU A 99 47.18 -12.09 -12.36
CA GLU A 99 48.06 -12.94 -11.55
C GLU A 99 47.28 -13.82 -10.56
N ILE A 100 46.20 -13.30 -9.96
CA ILE A 100 45.43 -14.03 -8.94
C ILE A 100 44.22 -14.80 -9.54
N MET A 101 43.79 -14.49 -10.77
CA MET A 101 42.56 -15.08 -11.31
C MET A 101 42.62 -16.61 -11.39
N ASN A 102 43.74 -17.19 -11.81
CA ASN A 102 43.90 -18.64 -11.82
C ASN A 102 43.70 -19.26 -10.43
N THR A 103 44.30 -18.67 -9.42
CA THR A 103 44.14 -19.10 -8.01
C THR A 103 42.69 -18.95 -7.53
N LEU A 104 42.00 -17.87 -7.95
CA LEU A 104 40.58 -17.68 -7.61
C LEU A 104 39.68 -18.73 -8.29
N TYR A 105 39.98 -19.13 -9.53
CA TYR A 105 39.28 -20.22 -10.19
C TYR A 105 39.57 -21.58 -9.55
N GLU A 106 40.79 -21.81 -9.08
CA GLU A 106 41.13 -23.00 -8.31
C GLU A 106 40.37 -23.08 -6.98
N PHE A 107 40.28 -21.97 -6.23
CA PHE A 107 39.45 -21.91 -5.02
C PHE A 107 37.98 -22.18 -5.30
N ARG A 108 37.44 -21.61 -6.37
CA ARG A 108 36.06 -21.84 -6.81
C ARG A 108 35.85 -23.32 -7.14
N SER A 109 36.78 -23.94 -7.87
CA SER A 109 36.71 -25.36 -8.25
C SER A 109 36.80 -26.28 -7.04
N ALA A 110 37.74 -26.03 -6.12
CA ALA A 110 37.88 -26.79 -4.87
C ALA A 110 36.65 -26.69 -3.99
N TYR A 111 36.10 -25.49 -3.85
CA TYR A 111 34.87 -25.26 -3.10
C TYR A 111 33.69 -26.04 -3.73
N ARG A 112 33.52 -25.93 -5.06
CA ARG A 112 32.47 -26.64 -5.82
C ARG A 112 32.57 -28.16 -5.59
N THR A 113 33.74 -28.73 -5.75
CA THR A 113 33.98 -30.16 -5.52
C THR A 113 33.59 -30.58 -4.10
N SER A 114 33.98 -29.80 -3.10
CA SER A 114 33.68 -30.12 -1.69
C SER A 114 32.22 -29.96 -1.33
N VAL A 115 31.55 -28.92 -1.83
CA VAL A 115 30.14 -28.63 -1.52
C VAL A 115 29.20 -29.62 -2.20
N PHE A 116 29.56 -30.12 -3.38
CA PHE A 116 28.76 -31.08 -4.12
C PHE A 116 29.23 -32.55 -3.93
N ASP A 117 30.02 -32.84 -2.92
CA ASP A 117 30.40 -34.22 -2.62
C ASP A 117 29.12 -35.07 -2.36
N GLY A 118 28.93 -36.12 -3.15
CA GLY A 118 27.77 -36.99 -3.11
C GLY A 118 26.49 -36.41 -3.69
N ILE A 119 26.55 -35.26 -4.38
CA ILE A 119 25.39 -34.56 -4.99
C ILE A 119 25.66 -34.36 -6.49
N ASP A 120 24.59 -34.43 -7.31
CA ASP A 120 24.65 -33.99 -8.71
C ASP A 120 24.80 -32.45 -8.74
N GLY A 121 26.02 -31.97 -8.82
CA GLY A 121 26.35 -30.54 -8.78
C GLY A 121 25.82 -29.79 -9.97
N ASP A 122 25.81 -30.36 -11.19
CA ASP A 122 25.33 -29.72 -12.39
C ASP A 122 23.79 -29.58 -12.35
N GLY A 123 23.10 -30.64 -11.91
CA GLY A 123 21.66 -30.59 -11.68
C GLY A 123 21.24 -29.58 -10.62
N PHE A 124 22.01 -29.49 -9.53
CA PHE A 124 21.77 -28.48 -8.47
C PHE A 124 21.98 -27.06 -8.99
N GLU A 125 23.06 -26.79 -9.72
CA GLU A 125 23.33 -25.46 -10.30
C GLU A 125 22.22 -25.05 -11.28
N ALA A 126 21.72 -25.98 -12.11
CA ALA A 126 20.59 -25.74 -13.01
C ALA A 126 19.29 -25.40 -12.23
N MET A 127 19.00 -26.12 -11.14
CA MET A 127 17.85 -25.82 -10.27
C MET A 127 18.01 -24.47 -9.59
N MET A 128 19.19 -24.14 -9.10
CA MET A 128 19.46 -22.82 -8.49
C MET A 128 19.28 -21.69 -9.50
N ALA A 129 19.80 -21.83 -10.72
CA ALA A 129 19.61 -20.85 -11.78
C ALA A 129 18.12 -20.61 -12.07
N LYS A 130 17.32 -21.70 -12.19
CA LYS A 130 15.88 -21.60 -12.38
C LYS A 130 15.15 -20.99 -11.20
N THR A 131 15.58 -21.31 -9.96
CA THR A 131 15.02 -20.72 -8.75
C THR A 131 15.30 -19.21 -8.70
N CYS A 132 16.50 -18.75 -9.05
CA CYS A 132 16.86 -17.35 -9.16
C CYS A 132 16.00 -16.64 -10.23
N GLU A 133 15.84 -17.25 -11.42
CA GLU A 133 14.96 -16.73 -12.46
C GLU A 133 13.53 -16.57 -11.97
N ASN A 134 12.98 -17.60 -11.32
CA ASN A 134 11.63 -17.55 -10.75
C ASN A 134 11.52 -16.46 -9.66
N SER A 135 12.54 -16.29 -8.82
CA SER A 135 12.55 -15.27 -7.76
C SER A 135 12.52 -13.84 -8.31
N ARG A 136 13.15 -13.58 -9.47
CA ARG A 136 13.08 -12.29 -10.17
C ARG A 136 11.68 -11.95 -10.66
N ASN A 137 10.87 -12.96 -10.91
CA ASN A 137 9.49 -12.81 -11.38
C ASN A 137 8.48 -12.72 -10.23
N ILE A 138 8.94 -12.81 -8.96
CA ILE A 138 8.07 -12.56 -7.81
C ILE A 138 7.80 -11.05 -7.77
N VAL A 139 6.62 -10.66 -8.23
CA VAL A 139 6.14 -9.30 -8.07
C VAL A 139 5.83 -9.11 -6.59
N LEU A 140 6.70 -8.42 -5.87
CA LEU A 140 6.31 -7.88 -4.57
C LEU A 140 5.24 -6.83 -4.83
N PRO A 141 4.11 -6.86 -4.11
CA PRO A 141 3.13 -5.79 -4.22
C PRO A 141 3.85 -4.46 -3.95
N SER A 142 4.01 -3.65 -4.97
CA SER A 142 4.46 -2.28 -4.80
C SER A 142 3.22 -1.42 -4.58
N PHE A 143 3.21 -0.61 -3.53
CA PHE A 143 2.11 0.29 -3.21
C PHE A 143 2.47 1.73 -3.59
N HIS A 144 3.25 1.91 -4.67
CA HIS A 144 3.78 3.21 -5.07
C HIS A 144 2.68 4.22 -5.45
N ASP A 145 1.54 3.71 -5.94
CA ASP A 145 0.40 4.53 -6.32
C ASP A 145 -0.69 4.62 -5.24
N LEU A 146 -0.42 4.09 -4.03
CA LEU A 146 -1.29 4.23 -2.86
C LEU A 146 -0.86 5.42 -2.01
N ARG A 147 -1.68 6.46 -1.97
CA ARG A 147 -1.43 7.68 -1.20
C ARG A 147 -2.13 7.59 0.14
N ILE A 148 -1.38 7.27 1.21
CA ILE A 148 -1.91 7.22 2.58
C ILE A 148 -1.63 8.55 3.26
N GLY A 149 -2.68 9.33 3.52
CA GLY A 149 -2.60 10.64 4.17
C GLY A 149 -2.62 10.58 5.69
N GLY A 150 -3.01 9.45 6.31
CA GLY A 150 -3.05 9.35 7.76
C GLY A 150 -3.41 7.98 8.28
N LEU A 151 -3.12 7.77 9.59
CA LEU A 151 -3.49 6.58 10.33
C LEU A 151 -4.05 6.96 11.69
N GLN A 152 -5.33 6.66 11.94
CA GLN A 152 -5.89 6.62 13.27
C GLN A 152 -5.67 5.23 13.87
N LYS A 153 -4.82 5.16 14.87
CA LYS A 153 -4.31 3.90 15.41
C LYS A 153 -5.37 3.01 16.03
N VAL A 154 -6.38 3.62 16.68
CA VAL A 154 -7.47 2.89 17.36
C VAL A 154 -8.76 3.69 17.24
N THR A 155 -9.84 3.01 16.88
CA THR A 155 -11.19 3.55 16.83
C THR A 155 -12.20 2.50 17.25
N LEU A 156 -13.27 2.95 17.93
CA LEU A 156 -14.46 2.16 18.25
C LEU A 156 -15.68 2.61 17.46
N LEU A 157 -15.51 3.67 16.63
CA LEU A 157 -16.62 4.33 15.93
C LEU A 157 -16.68 4.01 14.45
N ASP A 158 -15.51 3.79 13.80
CA ASP A 158 -15.43 3.70 12.34
C ASP A 158 -15.82 2.31 11.80
N TYR A 159 -15.74 1.27 12.64
CA TYR A 159 -16.18 -0.07 12.26
C TYR A 159 -17.24 -0.59 13.24
N PRO A 160 -18.51 -0.80 12.83
CA PRO A 160 -19.58 -1.21 13.73
C PRO A 160 -19.24 -2.45 14.54
N GLY A 161 -19.23 -2.32 15.88
CA GLY A 161 -19.00 -3.43 16.80
C GLY A 161 -17.58 -4.02 16.81
N LYS A 162 -16.60 -3.31 16.23
CA LYS A 162 -15.21 -3.78 16.13
C LYS A 162 -14.24 -2.73 16.66
N LEU A 163 -13.16 -3.20 17.32
CA LEU A 163 -12.00 -2.38 17.60
C LEU A 163 -11.12 -2.34 16.34
N ALA A 164 -10.98 -1.17 15.73
CA ALA A 164 -10.32 -1.04 14.44
C ALA A 164 -9.24 0.04 14.43
N ALA A 165 -8.41 0.02 13.39
CA ALA A 165 -7.62 1.19 12.96
C ALA A 165 -8.25 1.78 11.71
N THR A 166 -8.10 3.10 11.48
CA THR A 166 -8.56 3.76 10.26
C THR A 166 -7.38 4.28 9.45
N VAL A 167 -7.27 3.84 8.21
CA VAL A 167 -6.31 4.33 7.23
C VAL A 167 -7.01 5.34 6.33
N PHE A 168 -6.45 6.54 6.23
CA PHE A 168 -7.01 7.61 5.41
C PHE A 168 -6.22 7.75 4.12
N THR A 169 -6.87 7.54 2.97
CA THR A 169 -6.27 7.77 1.66
C THR A 169 -6.40 9.24 1.24
N ALA A 170 -5.47 9.71 0.40
CA ALA A 170 -5.48 11.07 -0.12
C ALA A 170 -5.89 11.10 -1.60
N GLY A 171 -6.60 12.15 -1.98
CA GLY A 171 -7.29 12.28 -3.27
C GLY A 171 -8.77 11.93 -3.15
N CYS A 172 -9.62 12.69 -3.82
CA CYS A 172 -11.07 12.48 -3.85
C CYS A 172 -11.64 12.95 -5.18
N SER A 173 -12.62 12.22 -5.72
CA SER A 173 -13.42 12.62 -6.89
C SER A 173 -14.34 13.78 -6.57
N PHE A 174 -14.71 14.01 -5.31
CA PHE A 174 -15.60 15.08 -4.86
C PHE A 174 -14.84 16.22 -4.17
N LYS A 175 -15.50 17.39 -4.13
CA LYS A 175 -15.04 18.60 -3.45
C LYS A 175 -16.15 19.16 -2.57
N CYS A 176 -16.79 18.28 -1.77
CA CYS A 176 -17.92 18.65 -0.92
C CYS A 176 -17.56 19.88 -0.06
N PRO A 177 -18.32 20.96 -0.11
CA PRO A 177 -17.95 22.22 0.55
C PRO A 177 -17.81 22.09 2.07
N PHE A 178 -18.56 21.17 2.68
CA PHE A 178 -18.54 20.86 4.12
C PHE A 178 -17.54 19.74 4.50
N CYS A 179 -16.61 19.37 3.62
CA CYS A 179 -15.65 18.31 3.90
C CYS A 179 -14.63 18.73 4.95
N HIS A 180 -14.45 17.89 5.99
CA HIS A 180 -13.47 18.11 7.06
C HIS A 180 -12.04 17.71 6.65
N ASN A 181 -11.92 16.84 5.65
CA ASN A 181 -10.63 16.30 5.18
C ASN A 181 -10.06 17.12 4.02
N ARG A 182 -10.06 18.46 4.16
CA ARG A 182 -9.63 19.37 3.11
C ARG A 182 -8.28 19.00 2.51
N ASP A 183 -7.30 18.69 3.38
CA ASP A 183 -5.91 18.40 2.96
C ASP A 183 -5.78 17.03 2.29
N LEU A 184 -6.75 16.13 2.48
CA LEU A 184 -6.83 14.86 1.74
C LEU A 184 -7.54 15.04 0.38
N VAL A 185 -8.33 16.09 0.19
CA VAL A 185 -8.98 16.43 -1.07
C VAL A 185 -8.08 17.31 -1.94
N PHE A 186 -7.51 18.37 -1.35
CA PHE A 186 -6.56 19.29 -1.99
C PHE A 186 -5.17 19.02 -1.46
N VAL A 187 -4.57 17.96 -1.94
CA VAL A 187 -3.27 17.47 -1.45
C VAL A 187 -2.17 18.49 -1.80
N PRO A 188 -1.48 19.08 -0.81
CA PRO A 188 -0.34 19.95 -1.05
C PRO A 188 0.81 19.22 -1.78
N GLU A 189 1.63 19.93 -2.54
CA GLU A 189 2.76 19.34 -3.30
C GLU A 189 3.80 18.69 -2.36
N ASP A 190 3.97 19.23 -1.16
CA ASP A 190 4.91 18.78 -0.14
C ASP A 190 4.27 17.84 0.91
N TYR A 191 3.08 17.30 0.62
CA TYR A 191 2.37 16.42 1.55
C TYR A 191 3.17 15.13 1.81
N ALA A 192 3.46 14.87 3.09
CA ALA A 192 4.19 13.68 3.51
C ALA A 192 3.21 12.49 3.66
N PHE A 193 3.15 11.64 2.64
CA PHE A 193 2.39 10.40 2.72
C PHE A 193 3.07 9.40 3.65
N LEU A 194 2.25 8.60 4.34
CA LEU A 194 2.73 7.47 5.13
C LEU A 194 3.11 6.31 4.20
N ASP A 195 4.22 5.65 4.54
CA ASP A 195 4.64 4.43 3.85
C ASP A 195 3.67 3.29 4.20
N PRO A 196 3.10 2.57 3.22
CA PRO A 196 2.30 1.37 3.47
C PRO A 196 2.99 0.35 4.37
N ASP A 197 4.30 0.21 4.31
CA ASP A 197 5.05 -0.71 5.16
C ASP A 197 5.02 -0.29 6.65
N GLU A 198 4.94 1.00 6.96
CA GLU A 198 4.72 1.49 8.33
C GLU A 198 3.34 1.07 8.86
N ILE A 199 2.31 1.12 7.99
CA ILE A 199 0.96 0.65 8.33
C ILE A 199 0.99 -0.86 8.63
N PHE A 200 1.61 -1.67 7.76
CA PHE A 200 1.71 -3.10 7.98
C PHE A 200 2.52 -3.43 9.23
N ALA A 201 3.63 -2.74 9.48
CA ALA A 201 4.42 -2.90 10.72
C ALA A 201 3.62 -2.57 11.98
N TYR A 202 2.78 -1.53 11.93
CA TYR A 202 1.85 -1.19 13.00
C TYR A 202 0.80 -2.29 13.19
N LEU A 203 0.12 -2.71 12.15
CA LEU A 203 -0.90 -3.74 12.19
C LEU A 203 -0.34 -5.08 12.69
N HIS A 204 0.88 -5.44 12.29
CA HIS A 204 1.55 -6.65 12.77
C HIS A 204 1.68 -6.69 14.30
N LYS A 205 2.02 -5.55 14.92
CA LYS A 205 2.12 -5.40 16.38
C LYS A 205 0.76 -5.41 17.08
N ARG A 206 -0.35 -5.33 16.34
CA ARG A 206 -1.72 -5.25 16.86
C ARG A 206 -2.56 -6.50 16.57
N LYS A 207 -1.96 -7.55 16.03
CA LYS A 207 -2.60 -8.85 15.87
C LYS A 207 -3.15 -9.36 17.20
N GLY A 208 -4.43 -9.78 17.20
CA GLY A 208 -5.13 -10.26 18.40
C GLY A 208 -5.58 -9.13 19.35
N ILE A 209 -5.36 -7.85 18.99
CA ILE A 209 -5.86 -6.67 19.71
C ILE A 209 -6.93 -5.97 18.86
N LEU A 210 -6.58 -5.62 17.62
CA LEU A 210 -7.55 -5.05 16.69
C LEU A 210 -8.30 -6.16 15.97
N ASP A 211 -9.60 -5.96 15.75
CA ASP A 211 -10.46 -6.84 14.96
C ASP A 211 -10.35 -6.53 13.47
N GLY A 212 -10.18 -5.26 13.10
CA GLY A 212 -10.23 -4.84 11.71
C GLY A 212 -9.54 -3.53 11.40
N VAL A 213 -9.60 -3.20 10.10
CA VAL A 213 -9.10 -1.95 9.54
C VAL A 213 -10.21 -1.31 8.72
N CYS A 214 -10.49 -0.05 9.00
CA CYS A 214 -11.34 0.81 8.16
C CYS A 214 -10.45 1.54 7.15
N ILE A 215 -10.79 1.52 5.88
CA ILE A 215 -10.13 2.29 4.83
C ILE A 215 -11.07 3.40 4.42
N SER A 216 -10.64 4.64 4.64
CA SER A 216 -11.43 5.86 4.50
C SER A 216 -10.57 6.99 3.91
N GLY A 217 -10.88 8.27 4.15
CA GLY A 217 -10.04 9.42 3.83
C GLY A 217 -10.67 10.39 2.84
N GLY A 218 -10.04 10.61 1.67
CA GLY A 218 -10.66 11.26 0.53
C GLY A 218 -11.65 10.30 -0.13
N GLU A 219 -11.20 9.57 -1.15
CA GLU A 219 -11.96 8.45 -1.73
C GLU A 219 -11.00 7.26 -1.97
N PRO A 220 -11.14 6.16 -1.23
CA PRO A 220 -10.27 5.02 -1.40
C PRO A 220 -10.33 4.39 -2.78
N LEU A 221 -11.51 4.36 -3.42
CA LEU A 221 -11.68 3.73 -4.74
C LEU A 221 -10.93 4.43 -5.88
N VAL A 222 -10.41 5.64 -5.69
CA VAL A 222 -9.55 6.28 -6.70
C VAL A 222 -8.09 5.82 -6.62
N GLN A 223 -7.71 5.05 -5.57
CA GLN A 223 -6.34 4.57 -5.41
C GLN A 223 -6.07 3.36 -6.31
N PRO A 224 -5.06 3.39 -7.20
CA PRO A 224 -4.75 2.25 -8.09
C PRO A 224 -4.44 0.98 -7.30
N ASP A 225 -3.61 1.07 -6.26
CA ASP A 225 -3.13 -0.06 -5.48
C ASP A 225 -4.00 -0.41 -4.26
N LEU A 226 -5.28 0.01 -4.26
CA LEU A 226 -6.20 -0.28 -3.15
C LEU A 226 -6.40 -1.78 -2.92
N LEU A 227 -6.68 -2.54 -3.98
CA LEU A 227 -7.00 -3.96 -3.86
C LEU A 227 -5.81 -4.79 -3.34
N PRO A 228 -4.59 -4.65 -3.85
CA PRO A 228 -3.41 -5.29 -3.27
C PRO A 228 -3.16 -4.92 -1.80
N PHE A 229 -3.43 -3.66 -1.42
CA PHE A 229 -3.31 -3.19 -0.04
C PHE A 229 -4.32 -3.88 0.89
N ILE A 230 -5.58 -3.98 0.47
CA ILE A 230 -6.64 -4.71 1.19
C ILE A 230 -6.26 -6.18 1.32
N GLU A 231 -5.80 -6.81 0.25
CA GLU A 231 -5.38 -8.22 0.25
C GLU A 231 -4.30 -8.48 1.32
N LYS A 232 -3.31 -7.61 1.41
CA LYS A 232 -2.25 -7.71 2.42
C LYS A 232 -2.80 -7.61 3.85
N ILE A 233 -3.74 -6.70 4.10
CA ILE A 233 -4.43 -6.56 5.39
C ILE A 233 -5.22 -7.85 5.73
N LYS A 234 -5.94 -8.40 4.76
CA LYS A 234 -6.68 -9.67 4.93
C LYS A 234 -5.76 -10.85 5.22
N GLN A 235 -4.63 -10.96 4.53
CA GLN A 235 -3.60 -11.99 4.79
C GLN A 235 -3.02 -11.90 6.22
N MET A 236 -3.03 -10.71 6.80
CA MET A 236 -2.64 -10.50 8.20
C MET A 236 -3.72 -10.95 9.19
N GLY A 237 -4.94 -11.27 8.73
CA GLY A 237 -6.05 -11.80 9.53
C GLY A 237 -7.02 -10.74 10.06
N PHE A 238 -7.01 -9.50 9.55
CA PHE A 238 -7.93 -8.45 9.93
C PHE A 238 -9.20 -8.46 9.07
N LEU A 239 -10.31 -8.02 9.66
CA LEU A 239 -11.50 -7.63 8.91
C LEU A 239 -11.27 -6.28 8.23
N VAL A 240 -11.87 -6.07 7.07
CA VAL A 240 -11.73 -4.83 6.30
C VAL A 240 -13.09 -4.17 6.09
N LYS A 241 -13.19 -2.90 6.48
CA LYS A 241 -14.31 -2.01 6.14
C LYS A 241 -13.82 -0.97 5.14
N LEU A 242 -14.62 -0.73 4.12
CA LEU A 242 -14.39 0.30 3.12
C LEU A 242 -15.43 1.42 3.27
N ASP A 243 -14.96 2.64 3.45
CA ASP A 243 -15.77 3.85 3.33
C ASP A 243 -15.63 4.40 1.91
N THR A 244 -16.73 4.75 1.26
CA THR A 244 -16.71 5.26 -0.12
C THR A 244 -17.82 6.28 -0.39
N ASN A 245 -17.59 7.17 -1.31
CA ASN A 245 -18.61 8.08 -1.84
C ASN A 245 -19.44 7.46 -2.99
N GLY A 246 -19.06 6.25 -3.44
CA GLY A 246 -19.77 5.48 -4.45
C GLY A 246 -19.64 5.99 -5.89
N TYR A 247 -18.76 6.93 -6.21
CA TYR A 247 -18.63 7.48 -7.56
C TYR A 247 -17.83 6.61 -8.52
N GLU A 248 -17.26 5.51 -8.03
CA GLU A 248 -16.51 4.52 -8.82
C GLU A 248 -17.17 3.13 -8.75
N PRO A 249 -18.37 2.94 -9.43
CA PRO A 249 -19.16 1.72 -9.29
C PRO A 249 -18.43 0.46 -9.74
N ASP A 250 -17.66 0.51 -10.84
CA ASP A 250 -16.91 -0.64 -11.34
C ASP A 250 -15.88 -1.09 -10.30
N ARG A 251 -15.13 -0.15 -9.74
CA ARG A 251 -14.13 -0.45 -8.70
C ARG A 251 -14.76 -0.94 -7.40
N LEU A 252 -15.93 -0.40 -7.02
CA LEU A 252 -16.69 -0.89 -5.89
C LEU A 252 -17.07 -2.37 -6.08
N LYS A 253 -17.59 -2.71 -7.27
CA LYS A 253 -17.93 -4.09 -7.63
C LYS A 253 -16.72 -5.01 -7.59
N ASP A 254 -15.59 -4.59 -8.19
CA ASP A 254 -14.35 -5.36 -8.21
C ASP A 254 -13.88 -5.68 -6.78
N VAL A 255 -13.86 -4.67 -5.91
CA VAL A 255 -13.43 -4.82 -4.52
C VAL A 255 -14.37 -5.72 -3.73
N VAL A 256 -15.69 -5.60 -3.90
CA VAL A 256 -16.67 -6.46 -3.22
C VAL A 256 -16.62 -7.90 -3.76
N HIS A 257 -16.54 -8.08 -5.09
CA HIS A 257 -16.47 -9.42 -5.69
C HIS A 257 -15.16 -10.14 -5.39
N SER A 258 -14.09 -9.43 -5.04
CA SER A 258 -12.85 -10.06 -4.57
C SER A 258 -13.01 -10.84 -3.26
N GLY A 259 -14.08 -10.58 -2.49
CA GLY A 259 -14.31 -11.17 -1.17
C GLY A 259 -13.35 -10.69 -0.07
N LEU A 260 -12.59 -9.63 -0.34
CA LEU A 260 -11.57 -9.11 0.60
C LEU A 260 -12.13 -8.02 1.53
N VAL A 261 -13.30 -7.45 1.23
CA VAL A 261 -13.98 -6.46 2.08
C VAL A 261 -15.16 -7.11 2.78
N ASP A 262 -15.22 -6.92 4.10
CA ASP A 262 -16.25 -7.51 4.96
C ASP A 262 -17.45 -6.56 5.19
N TYR A 263 -17.22 -5.26 5.00
CA TYR A 263 -18.24 -4.23 5.24
C TYR A 263 -18.01 -3.00 4.36
N VAL A 264 -19.07 -2.43 3.79
CA VAL A 264 -19.02 -1.20 3.01
C VAL A 264 -19.90 -0.12 3.66
N ALA A 265 -19.36 1.06 3.89
CA ALA A 265 -20.14 2.24 4.24
C ALA A 265 -20.12 3.23 3.09
N MET A 266 -21.27 3.43 2.46
CA MET A 266 -21.40 4.39 1.35
C MET A 266 -22.03 5.69 1.83
N ASP A 267 -21.35 6.79 1.57
CA ASP A 267 -21.87 8.13 1.84
C ASP A 267 -22.87 8.54 0.75
N LEU A 268 -24.15 8.55 1.09
CA LEU A 268 -25.21 9.13 0.27
C LEU A 268 -25.28 10.63 0.56
N LYS A 269 -24.81 11.45 -0.40
CA LYS A 269 -24.57 12.87 -0.10
C LYS A 269 -25.84 13.70 -0.07
N ASN A 270 -26.86 13.40 -0.88
CA ASN A 270 -28.16 14.08 -0.89
C ASN A 270 -29.20 13.30 -1.74
N CYS A 271 -30.40 13.88 -1.92
CA CYS A 271 -31.30 13.44 -2.98
C CYS A 271 -30.69 13.66 -4.38
N LYS A 272 -31.25 13.01 -5.40
CA LYS A 272 -30.72 13.01 -6.77
C LYS A 272 -30.53 14.40 -7.34
N GLU A 273 -31.54 15.27 -7.14
CA GLU A 273 -31.62 16.63 -7.70
C GLU A 273 -30.52 17.55 -7.14
N LYS A 274 -30.11 17.35 -5.90
CA LYS A 274 -29.12 18.19 -5.22
C LYS A 274 -27.74 17.50 -5.09
N TYR A 275 -27.59 16.28 -5.63
CA TYR A 275 -26.38 15.50 -5.41
C TYR A 275 -25.12 16.22 -5.91
N ALA A 276 -25.12 16.70 -7.15
CA ALA A 276 -23.97 17.37 -7.76
C ALA A 276 -23.50 18.59 -6.95
N VAL A 277 -24.43 19.47 -6.54
CA VAL A 277 -24.10 20.67 -5.77
C VAL A 277 -23.58 20.31 -4.38
N THR A 278 -24.13 19.27 -3.74
CA THR A 278 -23.69 18.79 -2.43
C THR A 278 -22.28 18.19 -2.48
N CYS A 279 -21.90 17.56 -3.61
CA CYS A 279 -20.57 17.04 -3.87
C CYS A 279 -19.54 18.10 -4.32
N GLY A 280 -19.98 19.37 -4.49
CA GLY A 280 -19.12 20.43 -5.01
C GLY A 280 -18.72 20.23 -6.48
N MET A 281 -19.58 19.57 -7.27
CA MET A 281 -19.35 19.30 -8.69
C MET A 281 -20.30 20.11 -9.58
N GLN A 282 -19.83 20.47 -10.77
CA GLN A 282 -20.69 21.08 -11.76
C GLN A 282 -21.68 20.05 -12.33
N ALA A 283 -22.96 20.40 -12.38
CA ALA A 283 -24.02 19.51 -12.87
C ALA A 283 -23.80 19.02 -14.32
N SER A 284 -23.07 19.78 -15.14
CA SER A 284 -22.76 19.44 -16.53
C SER A 284 -21.75 18.30 -16.70
N VAL A 285 -20.96 18.02 -15.66
CA VAL A 285 -19.93 16.94 -15.68
C VAL A 285 -20.21 15.85 -14.67
N PHE A 286 -21.15 16.05 -13.75
CA PHE A 286 -21.52 15.06 -12.76
C PHE A 286 -22.39 13.97 -13.39
N GLN A 287 -21.99 12.71 -13.18
CA GLN A 287 -22.68 11.52 -13.68
C GLN A 287 -23.45 10.85 -12.53
N LEU A 288 -24.71 11.18 -12.37
CA LEU A 288 -25.56 10.64 -11.30
C LEU A 288 -25.77 9.13 -11.43
N ASP A 289 -25.81 8.61 -12.66
CA ASP A 289 -25.93 7.19 -13.00
C ASP A 289 -24.86 6.33 -12.31
N ARG A 290 -23.65 6.83 -12.12
CA ARG A 290 -22.59 6.15 -11.38
C ARG A 290 -22.96 5.91 -9.91
N ILE A 291 -23.58 6.90 -9.27
CA ILE A 291 -24.07 6.75 -7.89
C ILE A 291 -25.27 5.80 -7.84
N GLU A 292 -26.19 5.92 -8.82
CA GLU A 292 -27.36 5.04 -8.92
C GLU A 292 -26.94 3.57 -9.05
N GLU A 293 -25.91 3.31 -9.84
CA GLU A 293 -25.33 1.99 -10.03
C GLU A 293 -24.71 1.43 -8.73
N SER A 294 -23.93 2.24 -8.00
CA SER A 294 -23.36 1.84 -6.70
C SER A 294 -24.44 1.59 -5.65
N VAL A 295 -25.47 2.43 -5.60
CA VAL A 295 -26.62 2.25 -4.69
C VAL A 295 -27.35 0.95 -5.02
N SER A 296 -27.66 0.71 -6.29
CA SER A 296 -28.36 -0.51 -6.72
C SER A 296 -27.56 -1.76 -6.38
N PHE A 297 -26.26 -1.76 -6.65
CA PHE A 297 -25.37 -2.87 -6.34
C PHE A 297 -25.31 -3.19 -4.83
N LEU A 298 -25.22 -2.18 -3.97
CA LEU A 298 -25.21 -2.41 -2.53
C LEU A 298 -26.57 -2.91 -2.01
N LEU A 299 -27.69 -2.43 -2.57
CA LEU A 299 -29.02 -2.92 -2.21
C LEU A 299 -29.24 -4.39 -2.56
N GLU A 300 -28.50 -4.96 -3.52
CA GLU A 300 -28.49 -6.40 -3.83
C GLU A 300 -27.89 -7.23 -2.70
N GLY A 301 -27.05 -6.64 -1.83
CA GLY A 301 -26.57 -7.26 -0.61
C GLY A 301 -25.42 -8.25 -0.78
N HIS A 302 -24.52 -8.03 -1.73
CA HIS A 302 -23.32 -8.85 -1.96
C HIS A 302 -22.28 -8.79 -0.83
N VAL A 303 -22.39 -7.77 0.03
CA VAL A 303 -21.55 -7.55 1.21
C VAL A 303 -22.41 -6.94 2.31
N ASP A 304 -21.99 -6.99 3.56
CA ASP A 304 -22.63 -6.20 4.61
C ASP A 304 -22.35 -4.72 4.38
N TYR A 305 -23.40 -3.90 4.49
CA TYR A 305 -23.27 -2.48 4.15
C TYR A 305 -24.17 -1.56 4.98
N GLU A 306 -23.80 -0.29 4.96
CA GLU A 306 -24.62 0.84 5.44
C GLU A 306 -24.58 1.99 4.45
N PHE A 307 -25.67 2.78 4.42
CA PHE A 307 -25.64 4.13 3.85
C PHE A 307 -25.52 5.16 4.98
N ARG A 308 -24.84 6.27 4.68
CA ARG A 308 -24.66 7.38 5.61
C ARG A 308 -24.96 8.71 4.92
N THR A 309 -25.59 9.64 5.64
CA THR A 309 -25.72 11.02 5.19
C THR A 309 -25.30 11.95 6.31
N THR A 310 -24.26 12.76 6.08
CA THR A 310 -23.91 13.88 6.97
C THR A 310 -24.88 15.00 6.71
N VAL A 311 -25.70 15.34 7.70
CA VAL A 311 -26.82 16.27 7.57
C VAL A 311 -26.38 17.70 7.88
N VAL A 312 -26.41 18.56 6.85
CA VAL A 312 -25.97 19.96 6.89
C VAL A 312 -27.20 20.86 6.62
N LYS A 313 -27.44 21.88 7.44
CA LYS A 313 -28.62 22.71 7.36
C LYS A 313 -28.83 23.38 6.00
N GLU A 314 -27.78 23.90 5.42
CA GLU A 314 -27.80 24.66 4.17
C GLU A 314 -28.02 23.77 2.94
N LEU A 315 -27.83 22.45 3.08
CA LEU A 315 -27.86 21.48 1.97
C LEU A 315 -29.04 20.51 2.06
N HIS A 316 -29.49 20.18 3.27
CA HIS A 316 -30.47 19.11 3.51
C HIS A 316 -31.73 19.65 4.19
N THR A 317 -32.80 19.71 3.46
CA THR A 317 -34.15 19.92 4.05
C THR A 317 -34.75 18.56 4.44
N ARG A 318 -35.88 18.60 5.14
CA ARG A 318 -36.67 17.41 5.46
C ARG A 318 -37.09 16.65 4.19
N GLU A 319 -37.51 17.37 3.17
CA GLU A 319 -37.93 16.84 1.87
C GLU A 319 -36.77 16.14 1.13
N ASP A 320 -35.58 16.73 1.17
CA ASP A 320 -34.37 16.14 0.59
C ASP A 320 -34.04 14.79 1.25
N LEU A 321 -34.10 14.70 2.59
CA LEU A 321 -33.84 13.47 3.31
C LEU A 321 -34.90 12.39 3.03
N LEU A 322 -36.17 12.78 2.89
CA LEU A 322 -37.25 11.85 2.47
C LEU A 322 -37.01 11.33 1.05
N ALA A 323 -36.61 12.20 0.11
CA ALA A 323 -36.28 11.80 -1.26
C ALA A 323 -35.08 10.86 -1.30
N ALA A 324 -34.01 11.16 -0.54
CA ALA A 324 -32.83 10.29 -0.39
C ALA A 324 -33.21 8.92 0.21
N ALA A 325 -34.00 8.90 1.30
CA ALA A 325 -34.49 7.65 1.89
C ALA A 325 -35.37 6.84 0.93
N SER A 326 -36.22 7.51 0.14
CA SER A 326 -37.05 6.85 -0.86
C SER A 326 -36.21 6.17 -1.95
N TRP A 327 -35.10 6.79 -2.34
CA TRP A 327 -34.16 6.24 -3.31
C TRP A 327 -33.49 4.95 -2.82
N ILE A 328 -33.06 4.91 -1.55
CA ILE A 328 -32.42 3.74 -0.96
C ILE A 328 -33.41 2.85 -0.16
N ARG A 329 -34.70 2.89 -0.52
CA ARG A 329 -35.73 2.07 0.13
C ARG A 329 -35.34 0.59 0.10
N GLY A 330 -35.41 -0.08 1.26
CA GLY A 330 -34.98 -1.46 1.44
C GLY A 330 -33.55 -1.60 1.98
N ALA A 331 -32.83 -0.49 2.17
CA ALA A 331 -31.51 -0.53 2.82
C ALA A 331 -31.59 -1.15 4.22
N LYS A 332 -30.64 -2.03 4.55
CA LYS A 332 -30.55 -2.68 5.84
C LYS A 332 -30.19 -1.71 6.97
N HIS A 333 -29.28 -0.77 6.69
CA HIS A 333 -28.80 0.23 7.63
C HIS A 333 -28.69 1.58 6.95
N TYR A 334 -29.26 2.60 7.57
CA TYR A 334 -29.10 3.99 7.15
C TYR A 334 -28.79 4.86 8.37
N TYR A 335 -27.74 5.68 8.28
CA TYR A 335 -27.30 6.55 9.36
C TYR A 335 -27.38 8.02 8.94
N LEU A 336 -28.08 8.82 9.74
CA LEU A 336 -28.01 10.29 9.65
C LEU A 336 -26.94 10.76 10.64
N GLN A 337 -25.85 11.32 10.10
CA GLN A 337 -24.73 11.82 10.90
C GLN A 337 -24.91 13.32 11.13
N GLN A 338 -24.83 13.75 12.40
CA GLN A 338 -24.85 15.15 12.73
C GLN A 338 -23.56 15.81 12.22
N PHE A 339 -23.71 16.90 11.45
CA PHE A 339 -22.58 17.71 11.04
C PHE A 339 -22.06 18.55 12.19
N HIS A 340 -20.74 18.56 12.40
CA HIS A 340 -20.05 19.43 13.34
C HIS A 340 -18.94 20.16 12.59
N ASP A 341 -18.89 21.50 12.69
CA ASP A 341 -17.78 22.25 12.12
C ASP A 341 -16.52 22.04 12.97
N SER A 342 -15.47 21.51 12.35
CA SER A 342 -14.15 21.29 12.98
C SER A 342 -13.18 22.47 12.75
N GLY A 343 -13.61 23.51 12.03
CA GLY A 343 -12.77 24.66 11.68
C GLY A 343 -11.81 24.42 10.51
N THR A 344 -11.94 23.27 9.80
CA THR A 344 -11.05 22.88 8.67
C THR A 344 -11.83 22.55 7.40
N LEU A 345 -13.00 23.21 7.20
CA LEU A 345 -13.85 22.97 6.05
C LEU A 345 -13.23 23.48 4.73
N ILE A 346 -13.64 22.88 3.61
CA ILE A 346 -13.32 23.39 2.27
C ILE A 346 -13.92 24.78 2.06
N GLN A 347 -15.17 24.97 2.52
CA GLN A 347 -15.86 26.25 2.46
C GLN A 347 -16.55 26.51 3.78
N GLU A 348 -16.46 27.72 4.30
CA GLU A 348 -17.14 28.18 5.52
C GLU A 348 -18.65 28.43 5.30
N GLY A 349 -19.41 28.53 6.41
CA GLY A 349 -20.82 28.89 6.39
C GLY A 349 -21.78 27.70 6.39
N TYR A 350 -21.32 26.50 6.74
CA TYR A 350 -22.15 25.31 6.90
C TYR A 350 -22.36 24.99 8.38
N HIS A 351 -23.60 24.65 8.75
CA HIS A 351 -24.00 24.41 10.14
C HIS A 351 -24.72 23.07 10.29
N GLY A 352 -24.58 22.47 11.49
CA GLY A 352 -25.33 21.28 11.88
C GLY A 352 -26.73 21.64 12.41
N TYR A 353 -27.65 20.71 12.31
CA TYR A 353 -28.88 20.70 13.07
C TYR A 353 -28.56 20.38 14.56
N ASP A 354 -29.32 20.90 15.51
CA ASP A 354 -29.22 20.50 16.90
C ASP A 354 -29.77 19.08 17.13
N ALA A 355 -29.54 18.52 18.32
CA ALA A 355 -29.93 17.16 18.65
C ALA A 355 -31.44 16.90 18.51
N GLN A 356 -32.28 17.86 18.93
CA GLN A 356 -33.74 17.73 18.82
C GLN A 356 -34.21 17.77 17.36
N GLN A 357 -33.62 18.66 16.56
CA GLN A 357 -33.88 18.74 15.13
C GLN A 357 -33.44 17.46 14.39
N MET A 358 -32.26 16.92 14.74
CA MET A 358 -31.76 15.64 14.17
C MET A 358 -32.70 14.48 14.49
N GLU A 359 -33.23 14.41 15.73
CA GLU A 359 -34.20 13.35 16.09
C GLU A 359 -35.49 13.50 15.28
N ALA A 360 -36.04 14.71 15.12
CA ALA A 360 -37.22 14.93 14.33
C ALA A 360 -37.05 14.57 12.84
N LEU A 361 -35.85 14.85 12.29
CA LEU A 361 -35.49 14.43 10.91
C LEU A 361 -35.38 12.90 10.81
N CYS A 362 -34.74 12.27 11.80
CA CYS A 362 -34.59 10.81 11.85
C CYS A 362 -35.96 10.11 11.95
N GLU A 363 -36.86 10.57 12.80
CA GLU A 363 -38.23 10.06 12.91
C GLU A 363 -38.99 10.17 11.57
N THR A 364 -38.78 11.28 10.85
CA THR A 364 -39.35 11.44 9.52
C THR A 364 -38.83 10.43 8.54
N VAL A 365 -37.50 10.17 8.52
CA VAL A 365 -36.86 9.21 7.62
C VAL A 365 -37.24 7.76 7.99
N ARG A 366 -37.45 7.45 9.27
CA ARG A 366 -37.94 6.15 9.75
C ARG A 366 -39.29 5.73 9.17
N THR A 367 -40.10 6.67 8.69
CA THR A 367 -41.36 6.35 7.97
C THR A 367 -41.10 5.60 6.67
N ILE A 368 -39.90 5.69 6.09
CA ILE A 368 -39.49 5.03 4.85
C ILE A 368 -38.52 3.88 5.13
N ILE A 369 -37.52 4.11 6.00
CA ILE A 369 -36.52 3.14 6.42
C ILE A 369 -36.57 3.04 7.96
N PRO A 370 -37.34 2.11 8.51
CA PRO A 370 -37.59 2.02 9.96
C PRO A 370 -36.33 1.86 10.83
N GLN A 371 -35.29 1.24 10.30
CA GLN A 371 -34.02 0.99 10.99
C GLN A 371 -33.02 2.15 10.91
N THR A 372 -33.44 3.34 10.45
CA THR A 372 -32.60 4.55 10.44
C THR A 372 -32.19 4.95 11.86
N GLN A 373 -30.90 5.25 12.03
CA GLN A 373 -30.31 5.65 13.30
C GLN A 373 -29.54 6.96 13.18
N LEU A 374 -29.38 7.64 14.31
CA LEU A 374 -28.51 8.80 14.42
C LEU A 374 -27.09 8.40 14.79
N ARG A 375 -26.12 9.17 14.29
CA ARG A 375 -24.71 9.01 14.64
C ARG A 375 -24.09 10.39 14.93
N GLY A 376 -23.22 10.45 15.93
CA GLY A 376 -22.47 11.69 16.27
C GLY A 376 -23.33 12.80 16.89
N VAL A 377 -24.53 12.51 17.38
CA VAL A 377 -25.37 13.50 18.09
C VAL A 377 -24.84 13.66 19.48
N LYS A 378 -24.36 14.86 19.83
CA LYS A 378 -23.93 15.19 21.21
C LYS A 378 -25.15 15.38 22.07
N GLY A 379 -25.33 14.54 23.10
CA GLY A 379 -26.27 14.79 24.19
C GLY A 379 -25.75 15.92 25.09
N GLU A 380 -26.66 16.59 25.81
CA GLU A 380 -26.32 17.68 26.75
C GLU A 380 -25.33 17.28 27.87
N ASN A 381 -24.94 15.99 27.98
CA ASN A 381 -24.08 15.42 29.01
C ASN A 381 -22.68 14.95 28.53
N ASP A 382 -22.31 15.16 27.29
CA ASP A 382 -20.96 14.83 26.84
C ASP A 382 -19.96 15.92 27.19
N VAL A 383 -19.56 15.90 28.47
CA VAL A 383 -18.41 16.66 29.00
C VAL A 383 -17.15 16.15 28.28
N GLN A 384 -16.46 17.09 27.68
CA GLN A 384 -15.15 16.97 27.01
C GLN A 384 -14.20 16.00 27.72
N CYS A 385 -13.87 14.90 27.06
CA CYS A 385 -12.57 14.27 27.25
C CYS A 385 -11.65 14.76 26.10
N HIS A 386 -10.73 15.64 26.47
CA HIS A 386 -9.62 16.13 25.63
C HIS A 386 -8.56 15.05 25.40
#